data_0ef7b6a1ac1a10108b99b768a9b91b9f
#
_entry.id   0ef7b6a1ac1a10108b99b768a9b91b9f
#
_cell.length_a   1.000
_cell.length_b   1.000
_cell.length_c   1.000
_cell.angle_alpha   90.00
_cell.angle_beta   90.00
_cell.angle_gamma   90.00
#
_symmetry.space_group_name_H-M   'P 1'
#
loop_
_entity.id
_entity.type
_entity.pdbx_description
1 polymer ?
#
loop_
_entity_poly.entity_id
_entity_poly.type
_entity_poly.pdbx_seq_one_letter_code
_entity_poly.pdbx_strand_id
1 'polypeptide(L)'
;MSGKGTPFGAFLDSTLDRMEEGIVLAAVARYFSSEGNDIAVAAVVVAVLASLMVSYTRARAEALGVECKVGIADRAVRVVILSAGLVFFSLDLLAPAVYVLAALSTITVFQRIWHVRKELTRTAEPVSEL
;
A
#
# COMPACT_ATOMS: atom_id res chain seq x y z
N MET A 1 12.63 4.67 21.16
CA MET A 1 13.24 5.54 20.31
C MET A 1 14.41 5.02 19.58
N SER A 2 15.16 4.21 20.23
CA SER A 2 16.40 3.76 19.66
C SER A 2 16.24 3.15 18.29
N GLY A 3 15.18 2.39 18.06
CA GLY A 3 14.98 1.74 16.75
C GLY A 3 14.81 2.74 15.63
N LYS A 4 14.31 3.92 15.93
CA LYS A 4 14.05 4.93 14.90
C LYS A 4 15.30 5.69 14.50
N GLY A 5 16.32 5.62 15.33
CA GLY A 5 17.54 6.34 15.05
C GLY A 5 18.55 5.56 14.25
N THR A 6 18.23 4.32 13.86
CA THR A 6 19.17 3.48 13.15
C THR A 6 18.57 3.05 11.81
N PRO A 7 19.42 2.85 10.79
CA PRO A 7 18.94 2.31 9.51
C PRO A 7 18.26 0.95 9.66
N PHE A 8 18.80 0.08 10.51
CA PHE A 8 18.18 -1.21 10.73
C PHE A 8 16.80 -1.09 11.39
N GLY A 9 16.66 -0.16 12.34
CA GLY A 9 15.38 0.07 12.98
C GLY A 9 14.32 0.49 11.99
N ALA A 10 14.67 1.40 11.08
CA ALA A 10 13.76 1.85 10.04
C ALA A 10 13.38 0.71 9.10
N PHE A 11 14.38 -0.10 8.73
CA PHE A 11 14.13 -1.26 7.89
C PHE A 11 13.18 -2.25 8.58
N LEU A 12 13.43 -2.54 9.84
CA LEU A 12 12.62 -3.48 10.59
C LEU A 12 11.19 -2.99 10.75
N ASP A 13 11.00 -1.71 11.08
CA ASP A 13 9.67 -1.14 11.20
C ASP A 13 8.87 -1.31 9.92
N SER A 14 9.50 -0.98 8.81
CA SER A 14 8.86 -1.07 7.50
C SER A 14 8.50 -2.52 7.17
N THR A 15 9.41 -3.44 7.46
CA THR A 15 9.20 -4.86 7.19
C THR A 15 8.05 -5.41 8.03
N LEU A 16 8.02 -5.06 9.31
CA LEU A 16 6.97 -5.55 10.20
C LEU A 16 5.61 -4.98 9.81
N ASP A 17 5.57 -3.73 9.34
CA ASP A 17 4.32 -3.14 8.86
C ASP A 17 3.76 -3.93 7.68
N ARG A 18 4.64 -4.34 6.76
CA ARG A 18 4.19 -5.14 5.61
C ARG A 18 3.68 -6.50 6.05
N MET A 19 4.33 -7.11 7.02
CA MET A 19 3.92 -8.41 7.52
C MET A 19 2.58 -8.32 8.25
N GLU A 20 2.40 -7.29 9.08
CA GLU A 20 1.14 -7.10 9.80
C GLU A 20 -0.02 -6.93 8.84
N GLU A 21 0.16 -6.09 7.85
CA GLU A 21 -0.90 -5.84 6.88
C GLU A 21 -1.24 -7.10 6.10
N GLY A 22 -0.22 -7.85 5.71
CA GLY A 22 -0.43 -9.10 4.99
C GLY A 22 -1.19 -10.12 5.82
N ILE A 23 -0.86 -10.23 7.10
CA ILE A 23 -1.53 -11.18 7.99
C ILE A 23 -2.99 -10.81 8.16
N VAL A 24 -3.29 -9.52 8.37
CA VAL A 24 -4.67 -9.07 8.55
C VAL A 24 -5.48 -9.36 7.28
N LEU A 25 -4.91 -9.03 6.12
CA LEU A 25 -5.61 -9.24 4.86
C LEU A 25 -5.78 -10.73 4.55
N ALA A 26 -4.82 -11.56 4.96
CA ALA A 26 -4.98 -13.01 4.81
C ALA A 26 -6.16 -13.53 5.63
N ALA A 27 -6.33 -13.01 6.85
CA ALA A 27 -7.45 -13.38 7.67
C ALA A 27 -8.78 -12.93 7.05
N VAL A 28 -8.78 -11.73 6.47
CA VAL A 28 -9.96 -11.22 5.77
C VAL A 28 -10.29 -12.10 4.57
N ALA A 29 -9.27 -12.52 3.83
CA ALA A 29 -9.47 -13.40 2.68
C ALA A 29 -10.10 -14.72 3.11
N ARG A 30 -9.62 -15.28 4.22
CA ARG A 30 -10.17 -16.52 4.72
C ARG A 30 -11.66 -16.36 5.09
N TYR A 31 -11.99 -15.25 5.70
CA TYR A 31 -13.38 -14.97 6.04
C TYR A 31 -14.26 -14.96 4.79
N PHE A 32 -13.84 -14.21 3.76
CA PHE A 32 -14.63 -14.14 2.54
C PHE A 32 -14.70 -15.48 1.83
N SER A 33 -13.62 -16.28 1.90
CA SER A 33 -13.62 -17.60 1.31
C SER A 33 -14.65 -18.49 2.01
N SER A 34 -14.76 -18.39 3.33
CA SER A 34 -15.75 -19.19 4.08
C SER A 34 -17.18 -18.76 3.76
N GLU A 35 -17.36 -17.50 3.34
CA GLU A 35 -18.67 -17.00 2.95
C GLU A 35 -19.01 -17.26 1.49
N GLY A 36 -18.08 -17.85 0.75
CA GLY A 36 -18.29 -18.12 -0.67
C GLY A 36 -18.21 -16.88 -1.54
N ASN A 37 -17.63 -15.79 -1.04
CA ASN A 37 -17.55 -14.53 -1.76
C ASN A 37 -16.22 -14.44 -2.51
N ASP A 38 -16.17 -15.06 -3.68
CA ASP A 38 -14.94 -15.14 -4.46
C ASP A 38 -14.48 -13.77 -4.95
N ILE A 39 -15.41 -12.87 -5.24
CA ILE A 39 -15.07 -11.54 -5.71
C ILE A 39 -14.34 -10.77 -4.62
N ALA A 40 -14.83 -10.89 -3.37
CA ALA A 40 -14.17 -10.22 -2.26
C ALA A 40 -12.79 -10.82 -2.00
N VAL A 41 -12.63 -12.13 -2.16
CA VAL A 41 -11.31 -12.76 -2.03
C VAL A 41 -10.35 -12.20 -3.07
N ALA A 42 -10.81 -12.06 -4.30
CA ALA A 42 -9.98 -11.48 -5.37
C ALA A 42 -9.61 -10.04 -5.03
N ALA A 43 -10.55 -9.28 -4.48
CA ALA A 43 -10.28 -7.90 -4.07
C ALA A 43 -9.23 -7.84 -2.98
N VAL A 44 -9.23 -8.80 -2.05
CA VAL A 44 -8.20 -8.86 -1.01
C VAL A 44 -6.83 -9.09 -1.63
N VAL A 45 -6.75 -9.99 -2.61
CA VAL A 45 -5.48 -10.25 -3.30
C VAL A 45 -4.98 -8.99 -3.98
N VAL A 46 -5.87 -8.27 -4.66
CA VAL A 46 -5.51 -7.00 -5.29
C VAL A 46 -5.04 -6.00 -4.25
N ALA A 47 -5.73 -5.94 -3.12
CA ALA A 47 -5.34 -5.02 -2.04
C ALA A 47 -3.95 -5.35 -1.51
N VAL A 48 -3.63 -6.63 -1.33
CA VAL A 48 -2.30 -7.04 -0.87
C VAL A 48 -1.24 -6.64 -1.89
N LEU A 49 -1.48 -6.95 -3.15
CA LEU A 49 -0.53 -6.62 -4.20
C LEU A 49 -0.32 -5.12 -4.28
N ALA A 50 -1.41 -4.36 -4.33
CA ALA A 50 -1.32 -2.91 -4.45
C ALA A 50 -0.64 -2.30 -3.22
N SER A 51 -0.95 -2.82 -2.03
CA SER A 51 -0.34 -2.33 -0.80
C SER A 51 1.17 -2.54 -0.82
N LEU A 52 1.61 -3.72 -1.24
CA LEU A 52 3.04 -3.99 -1.37
C LEU A 52 3.68 -3.10 -2.42
N MET A 53 2.98 -2.87 -3.53
CA MET A 53 3.49 -2.01 -4.59
C MET A 53 3.58 -0.56 -4.16
N VAL A 54 2.63 -0.09 -3.34
CA VAL A 54 2.69 1.26 -2.77
C VAL A 54 4.00 1.45 -2.02
N SER A 55 4.36 0.48 -1.19
CA SER A 55 5.59 0.53 -0.41
C SER A 55 6.82 0.35 -1.30
N TYR A 56 6.74 -0.59 -2.23
CA TYR A 56 7.85 -0.88 -3.13
C TYR A 56 8.19 0.33 -4.00
N THR A 57 7.17 0.98 -4.58
CA THR A 57 7.43 2.11 -5.47
C THR A 57 8.09 3.25 -4.72
N ARG A 58 7.68 3.48 -3.47
CA ARG A 58 8.33 4.51 -2.67
C ARG A 58 9.77 4.15 -2.36
N ALA A 59 9.99 2.93 -1.88
CA ALA A 59 11.33 2.49 -1.51
C ALA A 59 12.27 2.50 -2.71
N ARG A 60 11.77 2.02 -3.85
CA ARG A 60 12.59 1.97 -5.05
C ARG A 60 12.90 3.36 -5.58
N ALA A 61 11.90 4.26 -5.53
CA ALA A 61 12.10 5.64 -5.95
C ALA A 61 13.16 6.31 -5.09
N GLU A 62 13.09 6.11 -3.78
CA GLU A 62 14.05 6.70 -2.86
C GLU A 62 15.45 6.13 -3.09
N ALA A 63 15.54 4.86 -3.44
CA ALA A 63 16.82 4.24 -3.79
C ALA A 63 17.43 4.88 -5.03
N LEU A 64 16.59 5.40 -5.93
CA LEU A 64 17.04 6.09 -7.13
C LEU A 64 17.19 7.60 -6.92
N GLY A 65 17.03 8.05 -5.69
CA GLY A 65 17.22 9.46 -5.34
C GLY A 65 15.98 10.32 -5.57
N VAL A 66 14.83 9.72 -5.75
CA VAL A 66 13.59 10.47 -5.98
C VAL A 66 12.69 10.37 -4.74
N GLU A 67 12.26 11.52 -4.24
CA GLU A 67 11.31 11.53 -3.15
C GLU A 67 9.93 11.16 -3.69
N CYS A 68 9.24 10.23 -3.04
CA CYS A 68 7.96 9.72 -3.52
C CYS A 68 6.97 9.64 -2.36
N LYS A 69 6.29 10.76 -2.11
CA LYS A 69 5.31 10.83 -1.03
C LYS A 69 3.91 11.11 -1.55
N VAL A 70 3.72 10.97 -2.85
CA VAL A 70 2.41 11.21 -3.45
C VAL A 70 1.53 9.97 -3.32
N GLY A 71 0.23 10.18 -3.44
CA GLY A 71 -0.72 9.09 -3.39
C GLY A 71 -1.75 9.33 -2.30
N ILE A 72 -2.95 8.80 -2.51
CA ILE A 72 -4.06 9.01 -1.60
C ILE A 72 -4.20 7.89 -0.56
N ALA A 73 -3.61 6.73 -0.83
CA ALA A 73 -3.75 5.58 0.05
C ALA A 73 -2.44 5.31 0.78
N ASP A 74 -2.05 6.21 1.67
CA ASP A 74 -0.90 5.94 2.50
C ASP A 74 -1.31 4.98 3.63
N ARG A 75 -0.36 4.65 4.50
CA ARG A 75 -0.62 3.67 5.54
C ARG A 75 -1.77 4.09 6.45
N ALA A 76 -1.83 5.37 6.81
CA ALA A 76 -2.88 5.86 7.71
C ALA A 76 -4.26 5.68 7.09
N VAL A 77 -4.41 6.02 5.82
CA VAL A 77 -5.68 5.85 5.12
C VAL A 77 -6.07 4.39 5.06
N ARG A 78 -5.12 3.51 4.72
CA ARG A 78 -5.41 2.09 4.62
C ARG A 78 -5.82 1.50 5.97
N VAL A 79 -5.14 1.90 7.04
CA VAL A 79 -5.48 1.43 8.38
C VAL A 79 -6.86 1.89 8.78
N VAL A 80 -7.20 3.14 8.51
CA VAL A 80 -8.51 3.68 8.85
C VAL A 80 -9.62 2.93 8.10
N ILE A 81 -9.45 2.73 6.80
CA ILE A 81 -10.45 2.05 5.98
C ILE A 81 -10.68 0.62 6.47
N LEU A 82 -9.60 -0.10 6.67
CA LEU A 82 -9.69 -1.50 7.09
C LEU A 82 -10.26 -1.62 8.50
N SER A 83 -9.85 -0.73 9.39
CA SER A 83 -10.36 -0.73 10.75
C SER A 83 -11.86 -0.43 10.79
N ALA A 84 -12.29 0.54 9.98
CA ALA A 84 -13.71 0.86 9.90
C ALA A 84 -14.51 -0.34 9.40
N GLY A 85 -13.99 -1.04 8.39
CA GLY A 85 -14.66 -2.23 7.87
C GLY A 85 -14.76 -3.32 8.92
N LEU A 86 -13.73 -3.50 9.71
CA LEU A 86 -13.73 -4.53 10.76
C LEU A 86 -14.62 -4.15 11.93
N VAL A 87 -14.60 -2.87 12.33
CA VAL A 87 -15.42 -2.40 13.44
C VAL A 87 -16.90 -2.50 13.11
N PHE A 88 -17.26 -2.15 11.87
CA PHE A 88 -18.65 -2.20 11.44
C PHE A 88 -18.96 -3.48 10.69
N PHE A 89 -18.29 -4.54 11.07
CA PHE A 89 -18.44 -5.83 10.42
C PHE A 89 -19.90 -6.32 10.43
N SER A 90 -20.60 -6.07 11.52
CA SER A 90 -22.00 -6.48 11.64
C SER A 90 -22.93 -5.77 10.66
N LEU A 91 -22.44 -4.69 10.06
CA LEU A 91 -23.20 -3.94 9.05
C LEU A 91 -22.76 -4.31 7.63
N ASP A 92 -22.00 -5.38 7.50
CA ASP A 92 -21.49 -5.86 6.20
C ASP A 92 -20.66 -4.80 5.47
N LEU A 93 -19.91 -4.01 6.22
CA LEU A 93 -19.05 -2.99 5.62
C LEU A 93 -17.66 -3.49 5.28
N LEU A 94 -17.33 -4.73 5.66
CA LEU A 94 -15.99 -5.24 5.41
C LEU A 94 -15.72 -5.41 3.93
N ALA A 95 -16.66 -5.97 3.17
CA ALA A 95 -16.47 -6.14 1.73
C ALA A 95 -16.31 -4.78 1.02
N PRO A 96 -17.21 -3.81 1.24
CA PRO A 96 -16.99 -2.48 0.66
C PRO A 96 -15.67 -1.85 1.07
N ALA A 97 -15.25 -2.05 2.34
CA ALA A 97 -13.99 -1.49 2.81
C ALA A 97 -12.82 -2.07 2.04
N VAL A 98 -12.83 -3.39 1.80
CA VAL A 98 -11.77 -4.04 1.04
C VAL A 98 -11.77 -3.54 -0.41
N TYR A 99 -12.95 -3.38 -1.02
CA TYR A 99 -13.03 -2.88 -2.39
C TYR A 99 -12.46 -1.47 -2.50
N VAL A 100 -12.82 -0.60 -1.55
CA VAL A 100 -12.30 0.76 -1.52
C VAL A 100 -10.78 0.74 -1.31
N LEU A 101 -10.31 -0.11 -0.40
CA LEU A 101 -8.90 -0.24 -0.11
C LEU A 101 -8.13 -0.66 -1.36
N ALA A 102 -8.64 -1.68 -2.07
CA ALA A 102 -7.98 -2.17 -3.29
C ALA A 102 -7.95 -1.07 -4.35
N ALA A 103 -9.06 -0.37 -4.54
CA ALA A 103 -9.14 0.69 -5.55
C ALA A 103 -8.19 1.84 -5.23
N LEU A 104 -8.22 2.34 -4.00
CA LEU A 104 -7.39 3.46 -3.61
C LEU A 104 -5.91 3.11 -3.65
N SER A 105 -5.57 1.91 -3.22
CA SER A 105 -4.16 1.47 -3.25
C SER A 105 -3.66 1.34 -4.68
N THR A 106 -4.49 0.80 -5.57
CA THR A 106 -4.13 0.69 -6.98
C THR A 106 -3.93 2.06 -7.61
N ILE A 107 -4.83 2.99 -7.32
CA ILE A 107 -4.70 4.36 -7.81
C ILE A 107 -3.40 4.97 -7.30
N THR A 108 -3.08 4.75 -6.03
CA THR A 108 -1.86 5.27 -5.44
C THR A 108 -0.61 4.73 -6.15
N VAL A 109 -0.61 3.44 -6.51
CA VAL A 109 0.51 2.86 -7.24
C VAL A 109 0.72 3.59 -8.55
N PHE A 110 -0.36 3.82 -9.31
CA PHE A 110 -0.25 4.52 -10.58
C PHE A 110 0.19 5.97 -10.38
N GLN A 111 -0.29 6.64 -9.34
CA GLN A 111 0.15 7.99 -9.02
C GLN A 111 1.65 8.03 -8.74
N ARG A 112 2.15 7.04 -8.01
CA ARG A 112 3.56 6.97 -7.68
C ARG A 112 4.41 6.66 -8.90
N ILE A 113 3.95 5.77 -9.76
CA ILE A 113 4.67 5.46 -11.00
C ILE A 113 4.77 6.72 -11.85
N TRP A 114 3.65 7.44 -12.00
CA TRP A 114 3.64 8.66 -12.80
C TRP A 114 4.57 9.71 -12.20
N HIS A 115 4.51 9.87 -10.88
CA HIS A 115 5.36 10.85 -10.19
C HIS A 115 6.84 10.53 -10.39
N VAL A 116 7.23 9.28 -10.21
CA VAL A 116 8.62 8.87 -10.35
C VAL A 116 9.08 9.07 -11.79
N ARG A 117 8.25 8.68 -12.74
CA ARG A 117 8.59 8.88 -14.15
C ARG A 117 8.84 10.35 -14.45
N LYS A 118 7.95 11.20 -13.95
CA LYS A 118 8.07 12.63 -14.16
C LYS A 118 9.35 13.18 -13.55
N GLU A 119 9.65 12.78 -12.32
CA GLU A 119 10.84 13.27 -11.63
C GLU A 119 12.13 12.78 -12.28
N LEU A 120 12.17 11.53 -12.68
CA LEU A 120 13.36 10.97 -13.32
C LEU A 120 13.58 11.59 -14.68
N THR A 121 12.51 11.81 -15.44
CA THR A 121 12.60 12.45 -16.75
C THR A 121 13.11 13.90 -16.59
N ARG A 122 12.54 14.61 -15.63
CA ARG A 122 12.96 16.00 -15.39
C ARG A 122 14.42 16.07 -14.99
N THR A 123 14.85 15.16 -14.14
CA THR A 123 16.23 15.13 -13.67
C THR A 123 17.20 14.74 -14.78
N ALA A 124 16.77 13.82 -15.64
CA ALA A 124 17.64 13.31 -16.70
C ALA A 124 17.81 14.29 -17.85
N GLU A 125 16.81 15.15 -18.11
CA GLU A 125 16.87 16.06 -19.25
C GLU A 125 18.11 16.92 -19.29
N PRO A 126 18.46 17.62 -18.20
CA PRO A 126 19.68 18.46 -18.24
C PRO A 126 20.93 17.66 -18.56
N VAL A 127 20.98 16.43 -18.07
CA VAL A 127 22.14 15.57 -18.32
C VAL A 127 22.17 15.11 -19.77
N SER A 128 21.03 14.75 -20.30
CA SER A 128 20.97 14.25 -21.68
C SER A 128 21.29 15.33 -22.70
N GLU A 129 21.10 16.57 -22.32
CA GLU A 129 21.41 17.69 -23.20
C GLU A 129 22.90 18.03 -23.24
N LEU A 130 23.61 17.54 -22.25
CA LEU A 130 25.05 17.76 -22.19
C LEU A 130 25.78 16.81 -23.10
#